data_0a87932b0b6cd2ded653d87d372b54cf
#
_entry.id   0a87932b0b6cd2ded653d87d372b54cf
#
_cell.length_a   1.000
_cell.length_b   1.000
_cell.length_c   1.000
_cell.angle_alpha   90.00
_cell.angle_beta   90.00
_cell.angle_gamma   90.00
#
_symmetry.space_group_name_H-M   'P 1'
#
loop_
_entity.id
_entity.type
_entity.pdbx_description
1 polymer ?
#
loop_
_entity_poly.entity_id
_entity_poly.type
_entity_poly.pdbx_seq_one_letter_code
_entity_poly.pdbx_strand_id
1 'polypeptide(L)'
;MFGSLTAATSVARLGPCRTGQVAMLLTAAGCMLAAAGNLATLLLGSLVIGAAYGVINPASSDLLMRHVPAGRRNLFFSIKQTGVPLGGTFIGLVAPATALYLGWSAPLWIIAAIAVALACASQPHRANWDAHRDISVKLSGLSLAGFRTLAKNPALFWLASASFCFAAIQLCLLAFLVVLLVEELGFDLVAAGAILAAVQVVGALGRIVWGIVADRARNGLAVLLGLALLMAAASAAVIGLSPAWPKILVVAVFQLLGVSAVGWNGVFLSEIARLSPPRAIGSTTGAAMFVTFMGVVAGPPLFSGLHAVLGSYAWSYALLVAFALAAAALIRAAQAQAGQVSEP
;
A
#
# COMPACT_ATOMS: atom_id res chain seq x y z
N MET A 1 -9.83 -4.66 2.83
CA MET A 1 -10.41 -5.32 1.65
C MET A 1 -11.83 -4.83 1.35
N PHE A 2 -12.86 -5.30 2.08
CA PHE A 2 -14.27 -5.00 1.75
C PHE A 2 -14.59 -3.50 1.78
N GLY A 3 -13.98 -2.72 2.67
CA GLY A 3 -14.15 -1.27 2.70
C GLY A 3 -13.81 -0.56 1.38
N SER A 4 -12.86 -1.08 0.59
CA SER A 4 -12.53 -0.47 -0.71
C SER A 4 -13.63 -0.62 -1.76
N LEU A 5 -14.52 -1.60 -1.60
CA LEU A 5 -15.64 -1.84 -2.50
C LEU A 5 -16.83 -0.89 -2.26
N THR A 6 -16.90 -0.26 -1.08
CA THR A 6 -17.92 0.78 -0.78
C THR A 6 -17.49 2.15 -1.29
N ALA A 7 -16.21 2.30 -1.67
CA ALA A 7 -15.63 3.58 -2.05
C ALA A 7 -16.30 4.22 -3.27
N ALA A 8 -16.71 3.40 -4.24
CA ALA A 8 -17.37 3.89 -5.47
C ALA A 8 -18.58 4.78 -5.18
N THR A 9 -19.50 4.28 -4.37
CA THR A 9 -20.75 4.97 -4.02
C THR A 9 -20.52 6.07 -2.99
N SER A 10 -19.58 5.87 -2.06
CA SER A 10 -19.22 6.86 -1.04
C SER A 10 -18.59 8.10 -1.68
N VAL A 11 -17.60 7.93 -2.56
CA VAL A 11 -16.93 9.05 -3.25
C VAL A 11 -17.88 9.76 -4.21
N ALA A 12 -18.69 9.01 -4.97
CA ALA A 12 -19.65 9.61 -5.89
C ALA A 12 -20.69 10.47 -5.16
N ARG A 13 -21.30 9.96 -4.08
CA ARG A 13 -22.38 10.63 -3.37
C ARG A 13 -21.88 11.70 -2.40
N LEU A 14 -20.90 11.39 -1.58
CA LEU A 14 -20.42 12.27 -0.50
C LEU A 14 -19.33 13.24 -1.00
N GLY A 15 -18.62 12.89 -2.05
CA GLY A 15 -17.41 13.53 -2.49
C GLY A 15 -16.15 12.98 -1.80
N PRO A 16 -14.97 13.21 -2.37
CA PRO A 16 -13.70 12.68 -1.84
C PRO A 16 -13.33 13.23 -0.46
N CYS A 17 -13.59 14.53 -0.19
CA CYS A 17 -13.30 15.15 1.09
C CYS A 17 -14.18 14.56 2.21
N ARG A 18 -15.49 14.52 2.02
CA ARG A 18 -16.42 13.98 3.02
C ARG A 18 -16.18 12.49 3.24
N THR A 19 -15.87 11.73 2.19
CA THR A 19 -15.49 10.31 2.33
C THR A 19 -14.24 10.15 3.19
N GLY A 20 -13.25 11.00 2.99
CA GLY A 20 -12.04 11.04 3.83
C GLY A 20 -12.34 11.39 5.29
N GLN A 21 -13.18 12.40 5.53
CA GLN A 21 -13.63 12.78 6.89
C GLN A 21 -14.33 11.62 7.61
N VAL A 22 -15.27 10.96 6.94
CA VAL A 22 -15.97 9.79 7.50
C VAL A 22 -14.98 8.67 7.82
N ALA A 23 -13.99 8.41 6.93
CA ALA A 23 -12.96 7.42 7.20
C ALA A 23 -12.10 7.79 8.42
N MET A 24 -11.72 9.05 8.59
CA MET A 24 -10.98 9.52 9.77
C MET A 24 -11.79 9.36 11.05
N LEU A 25 -13.07 9.70 11.04
CA LEU A 25 -13.98 9.53 12.19
C LEU A 25 -14.22 8.06 12.52
N LEU A 26 -14.35 7.19 11.51
CA LEU A 26 -14.42 5.74 11.71
C LEU A 26 -13.11 5.19 12.29
N THR A 27 -11.96 5.70 11.85
CA THR A 27 -10.66 5.33 12.43
C THR A 27 -10.60 5.73 13.90
N ALA A 28 -11.05 6.94 14.24
CA ALA A 28 -11.12 7.37 15.64
C ALA A 28 -12.04 6.47 16.47
N ALA A 29 -13.24 6.19 16.00
CA ALA A 29 -14.20 5.29 16.67
C ALA A 29 -13.63 3.87 16.82
N GLY A 30 -12.96 3.35 15.80
CA GLY A 30 -12.29 2.03 15.86
C GLY A 30 -11.16 1.98 16.89
N CYS A 31 -10.36 3.04 16.99
CA CYS A 31 -9.32 3.16 18.03
C CYS A 31 -9.93 3.23 19.44
N MET A 32 -11.00 3.99 19.62
CA MET A 32 -11.72 4.08 20.89
C MET A 32 -12.33 2.73 21.31
N LEU A 33 -12.93 1.99 20.37
CA LEU A 33 -13.42 0.63 20.60
C LEU A 33 -12.26 -0.30 21.02
N ALA A 34 -11.14 -0.26 20.30
CA ALA A 34 -9.99 -1.08 20.62
C ALA A 34 -9.40 -0.73 22.00
N ALA A 35 -9.45 0.53 22.43
CA ALA A 35 -8.98 0.97 23.73
C ALA A 35 -9.78 0.42 24.92
N ALA A 36 -10.97 -0.14 24.71
CA ALA A 36 -11.74 -0.82 25.76
C ALA A 36 -11.11 -2.15 26.24
N GLY A 37 -10.16 -2.73 25.49
CA GLY A 37 -9.21 -3.74 25.97
C GLY A 37 -9.73 -5.18 26.08
N ASN A 38 -10.90 -5.49 25.55
CA ASN A 38 -11.36 -6.88 25.47
C ASN A 38 -11.31 -7.39 24.01
N LEU A 39 -11.27 -8.70 23.83
CA LEU A 39 -11.13 -9.32 22.52
C LEU A 39 -12.20 -8.88 21.52
N ALA A 40 -13.45 -8.78 21.96
CA ALA A 40 -14.56 -8.40 21.10
C ALA A 40 -14.41 -6.95 20.59
N THR A 41 -14.07 -6.01 21.47
CA THR A 41 -13.86 -4.60 21.08
C THR A 41 -12.59 -4.40 20.26
N LEU A 42 -11.54 -5.19 20.48
CA LEU A 42 -10.34 -5.21 19.63
C LEU A 42 -10.67 -5.70 18.22
N LEU A 43 -11.43 -6.78 18.09
CA LEU A 43 -11.88 -7.28 16.78
C LEU A 43 -12.79 -6.29 16.07
N LEU A 44 -13.80 -5.76 16.75
CA LEU A 44 -14.71 -4.76 16.18
C LEU A 44 -13.96 -3.47 15.77
N GLY A 45 -13.08 -2.96 16.64
CA GLY A 45 -12.25 -1.81 16.36
C GLY A 45 -11.37 -2.01 15.11
N SER A 46 -10.72 -3.17 15.01
CA SER A 46 -9.91 -3.54 13.86
C SER A 46 -10.72 -3.62 12.56
N LEU A 47 -11.94 -4.17 12.62
CA LEU A 47 -12.85 -4.22 11.47
C LEU A 47 -13.27 -2.80 11.02
N VAL A 48 -13.60 -1.92 11.96
CA VAL A 48 -13.98 -0.52 11.69
C VAL A 48 -12.80 0.24 11.08
N ILE A 49 -11.59 0.14 11.65
CA ILE A 49 -10.37 0.75 11.11
C ILE A 49 -10.07 0.21 9.70
N GLY A 50 -10.19 -1.11 9.51
CA GLY A 50 -9.98 -1.73 8.21
C GLY A 50 -10.96 -1.27 7.14
N ALA A 51 -12.25 -1.08 7.50
CA ALA A 51 -13.26 -0.52 6.61
C ALA A 51 -12.95 0.94 6.24
N ALA A 52 -12.56 1.76 7.22
CA ALA A 52 -12.14 3.14 7.02
C ALA A 52 -10.92 3.25 6.09
N TYR A 53 -9.89 2.44 6.33
CA TYR A 53 -8.68 2.41 5.51
C TYR A 53 -8.97 2.08 4.04
N GLY A 54 -9.95 1.20 3.80
CA GLY A 54 -10.31 0.77 2.45
C GLY A 54 -10.79 1.90 1.53
N VAL A 55 -11.43 2.95 2.06
CA VAL A 55 -12.00 4.04 1.23
C VAL A 55 -11.04 5.22 1.01
N ILE A 56 -9.95 5.33 1.78
CA ILE A 56 -9.03 6.47 1.72
C ILE A 56 -8.30 6.55 0.36
N ASN A 57 -7.77 5.43 -0.14
CA ASN A 57 -7.07 5.42 -1.41
C ASN A 57 -7.97 5.78 -2.60
N PRO A 58 -9.18 5.19 -2.77
CA PRO A 58 -10.10 5.60 -3.81
C PRO A 58 -10.49 7.08 -3.75
N ALA A 59 -10.81 7.60 -2.55
CA ALA A 59 -11.18 9.00 -2.36
C ALA A 59 -10.04 9.95 -2.74
N SER A 60 -8.85 9.69 -2.24
CA SER A 60 -7.67 10.50 -2.56
C SER A 60 -7.25 10.39 -4.02
N SER A 61 -7.43 9.23 -4.67
CA SER A 61 -7.13 9.07 -6.10
C SER A 61 -8.04 9.95 -6.96
N ASP A 62 -9.33 9.98 -6.68
CA ASP A 62 -10.27 10.87 -7.38
C ASP A 62 -9.88 12.35 -7.22
N LEU A 63 -9.55 12.77 -5.99
CA LEU A 63 -9.13 14.15 -5.70
C LEU A 63 -7.83 14.53 -6.41
N LEU A 64 -6.81 13.68 -6.35
CA LEU A 64 -5.51 13.94 -6.97
C LEU A 64 -5.61 14.00 -8.50
N MET A 65 -6.40 13.12 -9.12
CA MET A 65 -6.58 13.14 -10.58
C MET A 65 -7.23 14.43 -11.07
N ARG A 66 -8.06 15.09 -10.25
CA ARG A 66 -8.74 16.35 -10.61
C ARG A 66 -7.84 17.58 -10.43
N HIS A 67 -7.00 17.60 -9.38
CA HIS A 67 -6.28 18.80 -8.96
C HIS A 67 -4.79 18.79 -9.34
N VAL A 68 -4.20 17.62 -9.66
CA VAL A 68 -2.78 17.50 -9.96
C VAL A 68 -2.55 17.48 -11.48
N PRO A 69 -1.66 18.35 -12.01
CA PRO A 69 -1.27 18.33 -13.42
C PRO A 69 -0.72 16.96 -13.85
N ALA A 70 -1.03 16.53 -15.08
CA ALA A 70 -0.68 15.22 -15.60
C ALA A 70 0.81 14.85 -15.43
N GLY A 71 1.72 15.82 -15.68
CA GLY A 71 3.16 15.60 -15.61
C GLY A 71 3.74 15.48 -14.19
N ARG A 72 2.92 15.58 -13.12
CA ARG A 72 3.35 15.45 -11.72
C ARG A 72 2.51 14.47 -10.91
N ARG A 73 1.64 13.71 -11.55
CA ARG A 73 0.69 12.81 -10.86
C ARG A 73 1.41 11.72 -10.09
N ASN A 74 2.40 11.06 -10.68
CA ASN A 74 3.14 10.00 -10.02
C ASN A 74 3.84 10.50 -8.76
N LEU A 75 4.45 11.69 -8.81
CA LEU A 75 5.08 12.31 -7.65
C LEU A 75 4.06 12.58 -6.53
N PHE A 76 2.92 13.21 -6.83
CA PHE A 76 1.92 13.53 -5.82
C PHE A 76 1.27 12.29 -5.20
N PHE A 77 0.96 11.28 -6.01
CA PHE A 77 0.51 9.98 -5.51
C PHE A 77 1.57 9.32 -4.62
N SER A 78 2.83 9.41 -4.99
CA SER A 78 3.95 8.87 -4.23
C SER A 78 4.14 9.60 -2.89
N ILE A 79 4.13 10.93 -2.87
CA ILE A 79 4.18 11.73 -1.65
C ILE A 79 3.02 11.35 -0.71
N LYS A 80 1.80 11.26 -1.23
CA LYS A 80 0.64 10.84 -0.44
C LYS A 80 0.86 9.45 0.19
N GLN A 81 1.45 8.52 -0.55
CA GLN A 81 1.69 7.17 -0.05
C GLN A 81 2.83 7.08 0.97
N THR A 82 3.73 8.06 1.09
CA THR A 82 4.75 8.10 2.16
C THR A 82 4.12 8.22 3.55
N GLY A 83 2.89 8.72 3.63
CA GLY A 83 2.14 8.76 4.89
C GLY A 83 2.01 7.40 5.59
N VAL A 84 2.02 6.28 4.84
CA VAL A 84 1.92 4.93 5.42
C VAL A 84 3.17 4.57 6.24
N PRO A 85 4.40 4.55 5.67
CA PRO A 85 5.59 4.27 6.46
C PRO A 85 5.90 5.35 7.51
N LEU A 86 5.61 6.63 7.24
CA LEU A 86 5.79 7.69 8.21
C LEU A 86 4.85 7.53 9.41
N GLY A 87 3.59 7.14 9.18
CA GLY A 87 2.65 6.81 10.24
C GLY A 87 3.12 5.62 11.07
N GLY A 88 3.63 4.57 10.43
CA GLY A 88 4.23 3.42 11.11
C GLY A 88 5.44 3.81 11.97
N THR A 89 6.33 4.64 11.45
CA THR A 89 7.49 5.17 12.19
C THR A 89 7.05 6.03 13.37
N PHE A 90 6.10 6.94 13.17
CA PHE A 90 5.56 7.78 14.24
C PHE A 90 4.99 6.94 15.39
N ILE A 91 4.17 5.95 15.08
CA ILE A 91 3.61 5.05 16.09
C ILE A 91 4.70 4.21 16.75
N GLY A 92 5.66 3.69 15.99
CA GLY A 92 6.80 2.94 16.55
C GLY A 92 7.61 3.73 17.58
N LEU A 93 7.74 5.04 17.39
CA LEU A 93 8.43 5.93 18.34
C LEU A 93 7.54 6.36 19.52
N VAL A 94 6.28 6.67 19.26
CA VAL A 94 5.38 7.26 20.27
C VAL A 94 4.70 6.21 21.13
N ALA A 95 4.29 5.06 20.55
CA ALA A 95 3.49 4.08 21.26
C ALA A 95 4.21 3.43 22.45
N PRO A 96 5.49 3.02 22.40
CA PRO A 96 6.16 2.44 23.55
C PRO A 96 6.24 3.41 24.73
N ALA A 97 6.65 4.66 24.47
CA ALA A 97 6.76 5.68 25.51
C ALA A 97 5.39 6.03 26.13
N THR A 98 4.38 6.27 25.29
CA THR A 98 3.04 6.60 25.79
C THR A 98 2.38 5.41 26.48
N ALA A 99 2.59 4.18 26.02
CA ALA A 99 2.09 2.99 26.68
C ALA A 99 2.73 2.78 28.07
N LEU A 100 4.02 3.08 28.21
CA LEU A 100 4.73 2.96 29.48
C LEU A 100 4.26 3.98 30.52
N TYR A 101 4.10 5.26 30.14
CA TYR A 101 3.78 6.34 31.06
C TYR A 101 2.29 6.60 31.28
N LEU A 102 1.46 6.33 30.26
CA LEU A 102 0.03 6.67 30.24
C LEU A 102 -0.88 5.43 30.10
N GLY A 103 -0.29 4.24 30.03
CA GLY A 103 -0.99 2.98 29.85
C GLY A 103 -1.13 2.56 28.38
N TRP A 104 -1.35 1.26 28.17
CA TRP A 104 -1.33 0.60 26.87
C TRP A 104 -2.33 1.17 25.84
N SER A 105 -3.44 1.73 26.30
CA SER A 105 -4.48 2.32 25.44
C SER A 105 -4.17 3.75 24.98
N ALA A 106 -3.20 4.43 25.62
CA ALA A 106 -2.87 5.82 25.32
C ALA A 106 -2.50 6.09 23.84
N PRO A 107 -1.70 5.25 23.16
CA PRO A 107 -1.46 5.39 21.72
C PRO A 107 -2.74 5.41 20.89
N LEU A 108 -3.75 4.59 21.25
CA LEU A 108 -5.02 4.52 20.52
C LEU A 108 -5.83 5.81 20.66
N TRP A 109 -5.83 6.42 21.86
CA TRP A 109 -6.47 7.71 22.10
C TRP A 109 -5.76 8.85 21.36
N ILE A 110 -4.44 8.83 21.29
CA ILE A 110 -3.65 9.80 20.51
C ILE A 110 -4.01 9.71 19.02
N ILE A 111 -4.07 8.50 18.46
CA ILE A 111 -4.46 8.30 17.05
C ILE A 111 -5.89 8.79 16.81
N ALA A 112 -6.82 8.47 17.72
CA ALA A 112 -8.20 8.93 17.64
C ALA A 112 -8.28 10.46 17.62
N ALA A 113 -7.57 11.14 18.52
CA ALA A 113 -7.52 12.60 18.58
C ALA A 113 -6.96 13.21 17.29
N ILE A 114 -5.85 12.66 16.76
CA ILE A 114 -5.25 13.10 15.49
C ILE A 114 -6.24 12.91 14.34
N ALA A 115 -6.92 11.77 14.28
CA ALA A 115 -7.89 11.48 13.21
C ALA A 115 -9.06 12.49 13.23
N VAL A 116 -9.59 12.82 14.41
CA VAL A 116 -10.64 13.84 14.57
C VAL A 116 -10.11 15.23 14.18
N ALA A 117 -8.92 15.61 14.64
CA ALA A 117 -8.31 16.89 14.30
C ALA A 117 -8.13 17.05 12.77
N LEU A 118 -7.65 16.02 12.08
CA LEU A 118 -7.50 16.03 10.63
C LEU A 118 -8.86 16.07 9.90
N ALA A 119 -9.89 15.37 10.40
CA ALA A 119 -11.24 15.47 9.87
C ALA A 119 -11.79 16.90 9.98
N CYS A 120 -11.58 17.56 11.12
CA CYS A 120 -11.96 18.97 11.32
C CYS A 120 -11.14 19.91 10.43
N ALA A 121 -9.83 19.73 10.34
CA ALA A 121 -8.93 20.55 9.53
C ALA A 121 -9.25 20.50 8.02
N SER A 122 -9.80 19.38 7.53
CA SER A 122 -10.22 19.26 6.13
C SER A 122 -11.56 19.93 5.82
N GLN A 123 -12.34 20.32 6.82
CA GLN A 123 -13.69 20.90 6.64
C GLN A 123 -13.74 22.17 5.79
N PRO A 124 -12.83 23.14 5.89
CA PRO A 124 -12.84 24.35 5.07
C PRO A 124 -12.70 24.07 3.56
N HIS A 125 -11.99 23.02 3.20
CA HIS A 125 -11.74 22.66 1.79
C HIS A 125 -12.87 21.86 1.16
N ARG A 126 -13.85 21.42 1.93
CA ARG A 126 -14.93 20.52 1.49
C ARG A 126 -15.72 21.06 0.31
N ALA A 127 -16.06 22.36 0.32
CA ALA A 127 -16.88 22.96 -0.72
C ALA A 127 -16.25 22.79 -2.11
N ASN A 128 -14.94 23.02 -2.21
CA ASN A 128 -14.19 22.93 -3.46
C ASN A 128 -13.90 21.47 -3.85
N TRP A 129 -13.52 20.64 -2.89
CA TRP A 129 -13.11 19.26 -3.15
C TRP A 129 -14.29 18.34 -3.47
N ASP A 130 -15.47 18.61 -2.92
CA ASP A 130 -16.71 17.84 -3.13
C ASP A 130 -17.65 18.48 -4.17
N ALA A 131 -17.22 19.48 -4.94
CA ALA A 131 -18.06 20.21 -5.89
C ALA A 131 -18.71 19.32 -6.97
N HIS A 132 -18.07 18.19 -7.30
CA HIS A 132 -18.53 17.27 -8.35
C HIS A 132 -19.30 16.05 -7.81
N ARG A 133 -19.72 16.07 -6.54
CA ARG A 133 -20.50 14.97 -5.96
C ARG A 133 -21.90 14.90 -6.61
N ASP A 134 -22.40 13.68 -6.74
CA ASP A 134 -23.74 13.40 -7.24
C ASP A 134 -24.62 12.84 -6.11
N ILE A 135 -25.50 13.70 -5.57
CA ILE A 135 -26.39 13.34 -4.45
C ILE A 135 -27.43 12.29 -4.86
N SER A 136 -27.72 12.13 -6.16
CA SER A 136 -28.69 11.17 -6.67
C SER A 136 -28.19 9.71 -6.56
N VAL A 137 -26.87 9.52 -6.46
CA VAL A 137 -26.28 8.19 -6.29
C VAL A 137 -26.69 7.60 -4.95
N LYS A 138 -27.33 6.44 -4.96
CA LYS A 138 -27.67 5.71 -3.74
C LYS A 138 -26.39 5.15 -3.11
N LEU A 139 -26.23 5.32 -1.79
CA LEU A 139 -25.23 4.60 -1.03
C LEU A 139 -25.57 3.11 -1.07
N SER A 140 -25.12 2.42 -2.07
CA SER A 140 -25.18 0.96 -2.13
C SER A 140 -24.00 0.39 -1.34
N GLY A 141 -24.18 -0.77 -0.73
CA GLY A 141 -23.10 -1.48 -0.04
C GLY A 141 -21.93 -1.80 -0.95
N LEU A 142 -21.52 -3.04 -1.03
CA LEU A 142 -20.41 -3.51 -1.87
C LEU A 142 -20.72 -3.27 -3.37
N SER A 143 -19.91 -2.44 -4.04
CA SER A 143 -20.05 -2.18 -5.47
C SER A 143 -19.05 -3.00 -6.28
N LEU A 144 -19.57 -3.84 -7.17
CA LEU A 144 -18.73 -4.60 -8.11
C LEU A 144 -18.44 -3.82 -9.41
N ALA A 145 -18.87 -2.55 -9.51
CA ALA A 145 -18.67 -1.75 -10.72
C ALA A 145 -17.18 -1.61 -11.08
N GLY A 146 -16.31 -1.46 -10.09
CA GLY A 146 -14.85 -1.41 -10.30
C GLY A 146 -14.30 -2.69 -10.92
N PHE A 147 -14.75 -3.86 -10.47
CA PHE A 147 -14.34 -5.13 -11.08
C PHE A 147 -14.81 -5.29 -12.51
N ARG A 148 -16.02 -4.82 -12.84
CA ARG A 148 -16.47 -4.79 -14.24
C ARG A 148 -15.59 -3.89 -15.09
N THR A 149 -15.12 -2.76 -14.55
CA THR A 149 -14.17 -1.87 -15.24
C THR A 149 -12.83 -2.54 -15.43
N LEU A 150 -12.29 -3.21 -14.40
CA LEU A 150 -11.05 -3.99 -14.51
C LEU A 150 -11.18 -5.09 -15.58
N ALA A 151 -12.27 -5.85 -15.57
CA ALA A 151 -12.50 -6.94 -16.53
C ALA A 151 -12.66 -6.47 -17.99
N LYS A 152 -13.21 -5.26 -18.19
CA LYS A 152 -13.38 -4.67 -19.53
C LYS A 152 -12.12 -3.99 -20.08
N ASN A 153 -11.17 -3.66 -19.23
CA ASN A 153 -9.91 -3.04 -19.63
C ASN A 153 -8.73 -3.96 -19.27
N PRO A 154 -8.19 -4.69 -20.24
CA PRO A 154 -7.11 -5.65 -19.99
C PRO A 154 -5.87 -5.02 -19.34
N ALA A 155 -5.51 -3.78 -19.71
CA ALA A 155 -4.38 -3.10 -19.09
C ALA A 155 -4.58 -2.89 -17.58
N LEU A 156 -5.78 -2.47 -17.17
CA LEU A 156 -6.15 -2.33 -15.76
C LEU A 156 -6.19 -3.68 -15.03
N PHE A 157 -6.71 -4.72 -15.70
CA PHE A 157 -6.78 -6.08 -15.12
C PHE A 157 -5.38 -6.61 -14.80
N TRP A 158 -4.46 -6.55 -15.77
CA TRP A 158 -3.09 -7.03 -15.58
C TRP A 158 -2.33 -6.20 -14.54
N LEU A 159 -2.50 -4.88 -14.56
CA LEU A 159 -1.88 -4.00 -13.57
C LEU A 159 -2.40 -4.24 -12.16
N ALA A 160 -3.71 -4.42 -11.99
CA ALA A 160 -4.30 -4.77 -10.69
C ALA A 160 -3.79 -6.15 -10.21
N SER A 161 -3.68 -7.14 -11.11
CA SER A 161 -3.12 -8.45 -10.77
C SER A 161 -1.66 -8.37 -10.35
N ALA A 162 -0.85 -7.53 -10.98
CA ALA A 162 0.54 -7.29 -10.58
C ALA A 162 0.64 -6.72 -9.16
N SER A 163 -0.32 -5.91 -8.72
CA SER A 163 -0.32 -5.36 -7.37
C SER A 163 -0.51 -6.39 -6.27
N PHE A 164 -1.17 -7.52 -6.54
CA PHE A 164 -1.21 -8.67 -5.64
C PHE A 164 0.20 -9.17 -5.33
N CYS A 165 1.00 -9.40 -6.37
CA CYS A 165 2.38 -9.87 -6.22
C CYS A 165 3.24 -8.86 -5.46
N PHE A 166 3.17 -7.57 -5.83
CA PHE A 166 3.90 -6.51 -5.14
C PHE A 166 3.56 -6.41 -3.66
N ALA A 167 2.28 -6.49 -3.32
CA ALA A 167 1.82 -6.42 -1.95
C ALA A 167 2.24 -7.64 -1.12
N ALA A 168 2.21 -8.83 -1.73
CA ALA A 168 2.70 -10.05 -1.10
C ALA A 168 4.21 -9.95 -0.80
N ILE A 169 5.02 -9.51 -1.78
CA ILE A 169 6.46 -9.31 -1.60
C ILE A 169 6.73 -8.31 -0.47
N GLN A 170 6.07 -7.15 -0.51
CA GLN A 170 6.25 -6.10 0.49
C GLN A 170 5.96 -6.62 1.90
N LEU A 171 4.84 -7.32 2.09
CA LEU A 171 4.45 -7.76 3.42
C LEU A 171 5.32 -8.92 3.93
N CYS A 172 5.70 -9.86 3.06
CA CYS A 172 6.66 -10.91 3.42
C CYS A 172 8.01 -10.32 3.83
N LEU A 173 8.54 -9.35 3.07
CA LEU A 173 9.78 -8.65 3.44
C LEU A 173 9.67 -8.08 4.85
N LEU A 174 8.60 -7.32 5.14
CA LEU A 174 8.45 -6.64 6.43
C LEU A 174 8.22 -7.61 7.59
N ALA A 175 7.54 -8.73 7.35
CA ALA A 175 7.21 -9.71 8.37
C ALA A 175 8.39 -10.63 8.72
N PHE A 176 9.21 -11.01 7.73
CA PHE A 176 10.20 -12.07 7.92
C PHE A 176 11.65 -11.61 7.88
N LEU A 177 11.92 -10.33 7.54
CA LEU A 177 13.29 -9.80 7.46
C LEU A 177 14.06 -9.94 8.77
N VAL A 178 13.46 -9.54 9.89
CA VAL A 178 14.14 -9.59 11.20
C VAL A 178 14.45 -11.02 11.59
N VAL A 179 13.51 -11.94 11.40
CA VAL A 179 13.68 -13.36 11.75
C VAL A 179 14.80 -13.97 10.92
N LEU A 180 14.84 -13.74 9.60
CA LEU A 180 15.91 -14.21 8.72
C LEU A 180 17.28 -13.66 9.14
N LEU A 181 17.36 -12.36 9.45
CA LEU A 181 18.62 -11.73 9.88
C LEU A 181 19.15 -12.34 11.17
N VAL A 182 18.26 -12.63 12.14
CA VAL A 182 18.66 -13.19 13.44
C VAL A 182 18.96 -14.68 13.33
N GLU A 183 18.07 -15.47 12.77
CA GLU A 183 18.15 -16.93 12.82
C GLU A 183 19.15 -17.50 11.79
N GLU A 184 19.24 -16.92 10.59
CA GLU A 184 20.07 -17.48 9.52
C GLU A 184 21.35 -16.67 9.25
N LEU A 185 21.37 -15.35 9.51
CA LEU A 185 22.52 -14.50 9.18
C LEU A 185 23.30 -14.02 10.41
N GLY A 186 22.90 -14.42 11.62
CA GLY A 186 23.63 -14.17 12.85
C GLY A 186 23.71 -12.71 13.29
N PHE A 187 22.73 -11.88 12.91
CA PHE A 187 22.60 -10.53 13.45
C PHE A 187 21.97 -10.56 14.83
N ASP A 188 22.37 -9.64 15.71
CA ASP A 188 21.61 -9.40 16.93
C ASP A 188 20.26 -8.72 16.64
N LEU A 189 19.31 -8.87 17.55
CA LEU A 189 17.95 -8.39 17.37
C LEU A 189 17.86 -6.87 17.17
N VAL A 190 18.74 -6.10 17.85
CA VAL A 190 18.77 -4.64 17.75
C VAL A 190 19.25 -4.21 16.37
N ALA A 191 20.32 -4.82 15.86
CA ALA A 191 20.82 -4.55 14.53
C ALA A 191 19.82 -4.97 13.45
N ALA A 192 19.17 -6.12 13.59
CA ALA A 192 18.13 -6.57 12.66
C ALA A 192 16.93 -5.62 12.64
N GLY A 193 16.49 -5.13 13.80
CA GLY A 193 15.45 -4.11 13.91
C GLY A 193 15.85 -2.78 13.27
N ALA A 194 17.09 -2.36 13.45
CA ALA A 194 17.63 -1.15 12.82
C ALA A 194 17.66 -1.27 11.27
N ILE A 195 18.01 -2.45 10.75
CA ILE A 195 17.99 -2.73 9.31
C ILE A 195 16.55 -2.65 8.77
N LEU A 196 15.57 -3.22 9.47
CA LEU A 196 14.16 -3.09 9.10
C LEU A 196 13.69 -1.63 9.09
N ALA A 197 14.07 -0.86 10.10
CA ALA A 197 13.77 0.57 10.15
C ALA A 197 14.40 1.32 8.97
N ALA A 198 15.65 1.03 8.64
CA ALA A 198 16.33 1.60 7.47
C ALA A 198 15.64 1.23 6.15
N VAL A 199 15.20 -0.03 5.98
CA VAL A 199 14.41 -0.50 4.83
C VAL A 199 13.12 0.32 4.69
N GLN A 200 12.43 0.62 5.78
CA GLN A 200 11.21 1.45 5.76
C GLN A 200 11.49 2.90 5.35
N VAL A 201 12.57 3.50 5.88
CA VAL A 201 12.98 4.87 5.53
C VAL A 201 13.40 4.95 4.06
N VAL A 202 14.27 4.05 3.61
CA VAL A 202 14.73 3.99 2.21
C VAL A 202 13.56 3.70 1.27
N GLY A 203 12.64 2.84 1.68
CA GLY A 203 11.40 2.59 0.93
C GLY A 203 10.49 3.80 0.83
N ALA A 204 10.35 4.60 1.89
CA ALA A 204 9.60 5.85 1.88
C ALA A 204 10.22 6.89 0.93
N LEU A 205 11.54 7.05 0.98
CA LEU A 205 12.28 7.90 0.05
C LEU A 205 12.17 7.38 -1.39
N GLY A 206 12.26 6.05 -1.55
CA GLY A 206 12.07 5.37 -2.83
C GLY A 206 10.73 5.69 -3.48
N ARG A 207 9.64 5.82 -2.72
CA ARG A 207 8.33 6.25 -3.27
C ARG A 207 8.44 7.59 -4.00
N ILE A 208 9.09 8.57 -3.40
CA ILE A 208 9.26 9.91 -3.99
C ILE A 208 10.14 9.83 -5.23
N VAL A 209 11.27 9.12 -5.13
CA VAL A 209 12.21 8.95 -6.25
C VAL A 209 11.52 8.28 -7.44
N TRP A 210 10.83 7.17 -7.23
CA TRP A 210 10.13 6.46 -8.30
C TRP A 210 8.97 7.27 -8.89
N GLY A 211 8.29 8.08 -8.08
CA GLY A 211 7.30 9.04 -8.56
C GLY A 211 7.91 10.07 -9.51
N ILE A 212 9.06 10.66 -9.16
CA ILE A 212 9.80 11.60 -10.01
C ILE A 212 10.28 10.92 -11.29
N VAL A 213 10.84 9.71 -11.17
CA VAL A 213 11.32 8.94 -12.33
C VAL A 213 10.17 8.63 -13.28
N ALA A 214 9.01 8.22 -12.77
CA ALA A 214 7.84 7.91 -13.57
C ALA A 214 7.28 9.16 -14.30
N ASP A 215 7.27 10.31 -13.63
CA ASP A 215 6.84 11.58 -14.26
C ASP A 215 7.82 12.03 -15.34
N ARG A 216 9.14 11.92 -15.10
CA ARG A 216 10.17 12.27 -16.10
C ARG A 216 10.16 11.32 -17.30
N ALA A 217 10.04 10.02 -17.05
CA ALA A 217 9.96 9.01 -18.10
C ALA A 217 8.63 9.05 -18.87
N ARG A 218 7.61 9.72 -18.34
CA ARG A 218 6.23 9.74 -18.87
C ARG A 218 5.66 8.33 -19.08
N ASN A 219 6.17 7.36 -18.35
CA ASN A 219 5.81 5.94 -18.48
C ASN A 219 5.90 5.22 -17.12
N GLY A 220 4.84 5.33 -16.32
CA GLY A 220 4.78 4.69 -15.00
C GLY A 220 4.79 3.16 -15.07
N LEU A 221 4.23 2.57 -16.13
CA LEU A 221 4.28 1.12 -16.32
C LEU A 221 5.71 0.61 -16.55
N ALA A 222 6.56 1.37 -17.25
CA ALA A 222 7.97 1.00 -17.42
C ALA A 222 8.73 1.05 -16.08
N VAL A 223 8.44 2.03 -15.24
CA VAL A 223 9.02 2.12 -13.89
C VAL A 223 8.57 0.96 -13.03
N LEU A 224 7.29 0.60 -13.04
CA LEU A 224 6.79 -0.57 -12.31
C LEU A 224 7.43 -1.87 -12.80
N LEU A 225 7.66 -2.02 -14.10
CA LEU A 225 8.39 -3.17 -14.65
C LEU A 225 9.84 -3.21 -14.12
N GLY A 226 10.54 -2.07 -14.13
CA GLY A 226 11.89 -1.97 -13.56
C GLY A 226 11.91 -2.34 -12.07
N LEU A 227 10.91 -1.88 -11.30
CA LEU A 227 10.75 -2.25 -9.89
C LEU A 227 10.51 -3.75 -9.69
N ALA A 228 9.68 -4.39 -10.53
CA ALA A 228 9.46 -5.83 -10.46
C ALA A 228 10.75 -6.62 -10.71
N LEU A 229 11.53 -6.23 -11.73
CA LEU A 229 12.82 -6.85 -12.03
C LEU A 229 13.85 -6.63 -10.92
N LEU A 230 13.87 -5.43 -10.33
CA LEU A 230 14.74 -5.12 -9.20
C LEU A 230 14.36 -5.95 -7.96
N MET A 231 13.06 -6.12 -7.68
CA MET A 231 12.58 -7.02 -6.61
C MET A 231 12.99 -8.46 -6.87
N ALA A 232 12.88 -8.94 -8.12
CA ALA A 232 13.28 -10.29 -8.48
C ALA A 232 14.79 -10.51 -8.24
N ALA A 233 15.63 -9.59 -8.72
CA ALA A 233 17.08 -9.66 -8.54
C ALA A 233 17.50 -9.58 -7.07
N ALA A 234 16.90 -8.63 -6.31
CA ALA A 234 17.20 -8.48 -4.89
C ALA A 234 16.71 -9.69 -4.06
N SER A 235 15.52 -10.23 -4.36
CA SER A 235 15.03 -11.44 -3.69
C SER A 235 15.87 -12.67 -4.03
N ALA A 236 16.35 -12.80 -5.27
CA ALA A 236 17.27 -13.86 -5.67
C ALA A 236 18.62 -13.73 -4.94
N ALA A 237 19.13 -12.51 -4.77
CA ALA A 237 20.34 -12.27 -4.00
C ALA A 237 20.19 -12.70 -2.53
N VAL A 238 19.01 -12.54 -1.92
CA VAL A 238 18.75 -13.00 -0.53
C VAL A 238 18.96 -14.51 -0.41
N ILE A 239 18.59 -15.31 -1.41
CA ILE A 239 18.74 -16.77 -1.39
C ILE A 239 20.21 -17.17 -1.27
N GLY A 240 21.12 -16.38 -1.85
CA GLY A 240 22.58 -16.63 -1.81
C GLY A 240 23.28 -16.06 -0.58
N LEU A 241 22.59 -15.36 0.33
CA LEU A 241 23.20 -14.81 1.54
C LEU A 241 23.60 -15.92 2.51
N SER A 242 24.73 -15.73 3.18
CA SER A 242 25.22 -16.61 4.24
C SER A 242 25.85 -15.77 5.36
N PRO A 243 26.03 -16.32 6.58
CA PRO A 243 26.71 -15.62 7.68
C PRO A 243 28.15 -15.18 7.36
N ALA A 244 28.78 -15.79 6.36
CA ALA A 244 30.13 -15.44 5.92
C ALA A 244 30.18 -14.15 5.08
N TRP A 245 29.05 -13.64 4.61
CA TRP A 245 29.02 -12.41 3.83
C TRP A 245 29.34 -11.17 4.67
N PRO A 246 30.05 -10.18 4.12
CA PRO A 246 30.22 -8.90 4.79
C PRO A 246 28.85 -8.29 5.14
N LYS A 247 28.64 -7.92 6.40
CA LYS A 247 27.35 -7.37 6.89
C LYS A 247 26.84 -6.20 6.05
N ILE A 248 27.75 -5.38 5.53
CA ILE A 248 27.40 -4.24 4.68
C ILE A 248 26.71 -4.67 3.37
N LEU A 249 27.14 -5.79 2.77
CA LEU A 249 26.51 -6.33 1.56
C LEU A 249 25.15 -6.91 1.85
N VAL A 250 24.98 -7.60 2.99
CA VAL A 250 23.68 -8.08 3.46
C VAL A 250 22.71 -6.90 3.60
N VAL A 251 23.12 -5.84 4.29
CA VAL A 251 22.33 -4.61 4.45
C VAL A 251 21.98 -4.01 3.08
N ALA A 252 22.96 -3.89 2.17
CA ALA A 252 22.74 -3.31 0.84
C ALA A 252 21.67 -4.09 0.03
N VAL A 253 21.67 -5.42 0.09
CA VAL A 253 20.66 -6.26 -0.58
C VAL A 253 19.25 -5.96 -0.02
N PHE A 254 19.09 -5.87 1.30
CA PHE A 254 17.81 -5.55 1.90
C PHE A 254 17.38 -4.10 1.66
N GLN A 255 18.30 -3.13 1.58
CA GLN A 255 17.97 -1.76 1.18
C GLN A 255 17.50 -1.71 -0.27
N LEU A 256 18.15 -2.45 -1.17
CA LEU A 256 17.74 -2.55 -2.58
C LEU A 256 16.35 -3.19 -2.73
N LEU A 257 16.08 -4.23 -1.96
CA LEU A 257 14.74 -4.82 -1.91
C LEU A 257 13.73 -3.85 -1.30
N GLY A 258 14.09 -3.11 -0.25
CA GLY A 258 13.25 -2.12 0.40
C GLY A 258 12.84 -0.96 -0.51
N VAL A 259 13.79 -0.37 -1.25
CA VAL A 259 13.51 0.75 -2.16
C VAL A 259 12.53 0.36 -3.27
N SER A 260 12.55 -0.90 -3.69
CA SER A 260 11.63 -1.44 -4.70
C SER A 260 10.31 -1.94 -4.09
N ALA A 261 10.39 -2.85 -3.12
CA ALA A 261 9.22 -3.51 -2.54
C ALA A 261 8.32 -2.59 -1.68
N VAL A 262 8.86 -1.51 -1.14
CA VAL A 262 8.07 -0.49 -0.43
C VAL A 262 7.74 0.71 -1.34
N GLY A 263 8.53 0.91 -2.42
CA GLY A 263 8.49 2.10 -3.26
C GLY A 263 7.37 2.19 -4.31
N TRP A 264 6.77 1.09 -4.72
CA TRP A 264 5.90 0.95 -5.90
C TRP A 264 4.52 1.61 -5.81
N ASN A 265 3.97 1.75 -4.61
CA ASN A 265 2.54 2.05 -4.36
C ASN A 265 2.03 3.35 -5.02
N GLY A 266 2.85 4.40 -5.03
CA GLY A 266 2.47 5.70 -5.58
C GLY A 266 2.30 5.67 -7.08
N VAL A 267 3.29 5.10 -7.78
CA VAL A 267 3.27 4.94 -9.24
C VAL A 267 2.13 4.01 -9.67
N PHE A 268 1.92 2.92 -8.94
CA PHE A 268 0.80 2.00 -9.19
C PHE A 268 -0.56 2.70 -9.12
N LEU A 269 -0.83 3.43 -8.03
CA LEU A 269 -2.11 4.13 -7.88
C LEU A 269 -2.31 5.22 -8.92
N SER A 270 -1.24 5.92 -9.30
CA SER A 270 -1.27 6.90 -10.39
C SER A 270 -1.63 6.25 -11.72
N GLU A 271 -1.04 5.10 -12.05
CA GLU A 271 -1.32 4.38 -13.30
C GLU A 271 -2.72 3.77 -13.32
N ILE A 272 -3.20 3.20 -12.21
CA ILE A 272 -4.60 2.76 -12.09
C ILE A 272 -5.55 3.93 -12.34
N ALA A 273 -5.28 5.09 -11.73
CA ALA A 273 -6.13 6.25 -11.90
C ALA A 273 -6.06 6.82 -13.33
N ARG A 274 -4.87 6.83 -13.96
CA ARG A 274 -4.65 7.27 -15.35
C ARG A 274 -5.39 6.41 -16.37
N LEU A 275 -5.36 5.10 -16.22
CA LEU A 275 -6.00 4.14 -17.12
C LEU A 275 -7.51 4.00 -16.87
N SER A 276 -8.01 4.53 -15.76
CA SER A 276 -9.44 4.46 -15.40
C SER A 276 -10.26 5.48 -16.16
N PRO A 277 -11.51 5.15 -16.54
CA PRO A 277 -12.45 6.15 -17.02
C PRO A 277 -12.66 7.26 -15.97
N PRO A 278 -12.77 8.55 -16.36
CA PRO A 278 -12.83 9.67 -15.41
C PRO A 278 -13.94 9.56 -14.34
N ARG A 279 -15.09 8.98 -14.70
CA ARG A 279 -16.22 8.77 -13.78
C ARG A 279 -16.10 7.50 -12.93
N ALA A 280 -15.08 6.66 -13.17
CA ALA A 280 -14.91 5.36 -12.51
C ALA A 280 -13.58 5.26 -11.71
N ILE A 281 -12.82 6.34 -11.55
CA ILE A 281 -11.51 6.33 -10.87
C ILE A 281 -11.64 5.73 -9.47
N GLY A 282 -12.57 6.23 -8.66
CA GLY A 282 -12.75 5.74 -7.28
C GLY A 282 -13.16 4.27 -7.22
N SER A 283 -14.08 3.82 -8.09
CA SER A 283 -14.51 2.40 -8.12
C SER A 283 -13.40 1.47 -8.62
N THR A 284 -12.68 1.88 -9.66
CA THR A 284 -11.57 1.11 -10.23
C THR A 284 -10.41 1.01 -9.23
N THR A 285 -10.03 2.13 -8.60
CA THR A 285 -9.03 2.13 -7.52
C THR A 285 -9.46 1.23 -6.36
N GLY A 286 -10.73 1.27 -5.97
CA GLY A 286 -11.28 0.40 -4.92
C GLY A 286 -11.16 -1.09 -5.25
N ALA A 287 -11.49 -1.48 -6.47
CA ALA A 287 -11.36 -2.86 -6.94
C ALA A 287 -9.87 -3.29 -7.06
N ALA A 288 -9.01 -2.42 -7.57
CA ALA A 288 -7.57 -2.68 -7.64
C ALA A 288 -6.97 -2.84 -6.23
N MET A 289 -7.34 -1.98 -5.28
CA MET A 289 -6.91 -2.10 -3.89
C MET A 289 -7.44 -3.37 -3.21
N PHE A 290 -8.62 -3.87 -3.58
CA PHE A 290 -9.09 -5.16 -3.10
C PHE A 290 -8.14 -6.28 -3.52
N VAL A 291 -7.73 -6.32 -4.79
CA VAL A 291 -6.75 -7.28 -5.30
C VAL A 291 -5.40 -7.13 -4.60
N THR A 292 -4.93 -5.88 -4.40
CA THR A 292 -3.73 -5.58 -3.63
C THR A 292 -3.79 -6.18 -2.21
N PHE A 293 -4.90 -5.98 -1.50
CA PHE A 293 -5.07 -6.52 -0.15
C PHE A 293 -5.20 -8.04 -0.10
N MET A 294 -5.64 -8.69 -1.18
CA MET A 294 -5.54 -10.16 -1.26
C MET A 294 -4.08 -10.62 -1.22
N GLY A 295 -3.16 -9.91 -1.87
CA GLY A 295 -1.72 -10.18 -1.79
C GLY A 295 -1.16 -9.98 -0.37
N VAL A 296 -1.61 -8.91 0.32
CA VAL A 296 -1.27 -8.67 1.74
C VAL A 296 -1.69 -9.85 2.63
N VAL A 297 -2.89 -10.39 2.43
CA VAL A 297 -3.43 -11.49 3.25
C VAL A 297 -2.82 -12.83 2.88
N ALA A 298 -2.59 -13.09 1.59
CA ALA A 298 -2.09 -14.38 1.11
C ALA A 298 -0.56 -14.54 1.21
N GLY A 299 0.18 -13.45 1.08
CA GLY A 299 1.65 -13.49 1.02
C GLY A 299 2.28 -14.18 2.22
N PRO A 300 2.11 -13.67 3.46
CA PRO A 300 2.77 -14.23 4.63
C PRO A 300 2.41 -15.71 4.90
N PRO A 301 1.16 -16.17 4.81
CA PRO A 301 0.84 -17.59 4.96
C PRO A 301 1.50 -18.48 3.90
N LEU A 302 1.56 -18.03 2.64
CA LEU A 302 2.24 -18.77 1.57
C LEU A 302 3.75 -18.85 1.83
N PHE A 303 4.35 -17.76 2.29
CA PHE A 303 5.77 -17.72 2.65
C PHE A 303 6.07 -18.62 3.83
N SER A 304 5.27 -18.56 4.92
CA SER A 304 5.40 -19.44 6.07
C SER A 304 5.19 -20.92 5.72
N GLY A 305 4.22 -21.22 4.85
CA GLY A 305 4.00 -22.58 4.35
C GLY A 305 5.21 -23.11 3.57
N LEU A 306 5.81 -22.28 2.73
CA LEU A 306 7.03 -22.67 2.00
C LEU A 306 8.21 -22.84 2.96
N HIS A 307 8.37 -21.95 3.95
CA HIS A 307 9.39 -22.09 4.99
C HIS A 307 9.23 -23.41 5.78
N ALA A 308 8.02 -23.79 6.13
CA ALA A 308 7.77 -25.08 6.82
C ALA A 308 8.23 -26.30 6.01
N VAL A 309 8.24 -26.22 4.68
CA VAL A 309 8.72 -27.27 3.78
C VAL A 309 10.24 -27.21 3.57
N LEU A 310 10.78 -25.99 3.37
CA LEU A 310 12.19 -25.79 3.00
C LEU A 310 13.13 -25.70 4.23
N GLY A 311 12.61 -25.36 5.41
CA GLY A 311 13.38 -25.18 6.63
C GLY A 311 14.32 -23.98 6.62
N SER A 312 14.18 -23.05 5.67
CA SER A 312 15.03 -21.86 5.54
C SER A 312 14.21 -20.65 5.08
N TYR A 313 14.40 -19.53 5.78
CA TYR A 313 13.81 -18.24 5.39
C TYR A 313 14.45 -17.74 4.10
N ALA A 314 15.79 -17.85 3.94
CA ALA A 314 16.48 -17.42 2.73
C ALA A 314 15.94 -18.15 1.49
N TRP A 315 15.82 -19.47 1.52
CA TRP A 315 15.24 -20.25 0.41
C TRP A 315 13.76 -19.91 0.16
N SER A 316 13.00 -19.51 1.19
CA SER A 316 11.60 -19.08 1.04
C SER A 316 11.46 -17.80 0.21
N TYR A 317 12.52 -17.01 0.04
CA TYR A 317 12.54 -15.89 -0.89
C TYR A 317 12.40 -16.29 -2.37
N ALA A 318 12.54 -17.58 -2.71
CA ALA A 318 12.18 -18.09 -4.02
C ALA A 318 10.72 -17.80 -4.41
N LEU A 319 9.80 -17.78 -3.43
CA LEU A 319 8.42 -17.35 -3.64
C LEU A 319 8.35 -15.87 -4.03
N LEU A 320 9.18 -15.03 -3.43
CA LEU A 320 9.21 -13.59 -3.74
C LEU A 320 9.79 -13.35 -5.13
N VAL A 321 10.79 -14.15 -5.54
CA VAL A 321 11.31 -14.15 -6.91
C VAL A 321 10.19 -14.51 -7.89
N ALA A 322 9.45 -15.59 -7.62
CA ALA A 322 8.35 -16.02 -8.47
C ALA A 322 7.25 -14.93 -8.57
N PHE A 323 6.86 -14.32 -7.47
CA PHE A 323 5.91 -13.20 -7.48
C PHE A 323 6.44 -11.98 -8.24
N ALA A 324 7.73 -11.64 -8.10
CA ALA A 324 8.32 -10.51 -8.79
C ALA A 324 8.39 -10.73 -10.32
N LEU A 325 8.75 -11.94 -10.76
CA LEU A 325 8.72 -12.32 -12.17
C LEU A 325 7.31 -12.37 -12.73
N ALA A 326 6.35 -12.89 -11.96
CA ALA A 326 4.94 -12.85 -12.32
C ALA A 326 4.45 -11.39 -12.47
N ALA A 327 4.79 -10.50 -11.52
CA ALA A 327 4.47 -9.07 -11.62
C ALA A 327 5.08 -8.44 -12.87
N ALA A 328 6.33 -8.76 -13.21
CA ALA A 328 6.98 -8.27 -14.43
C ALA A 328 6.25 -8.72 -15.70
N ALA A 329 5.85 -9.98 -15.76
CA ALA A 329 5.08 -10.52 -16.89
C ALA A 329 3.69 -9.84 -17.01
N LEU A 330 2.99 -9.67 -15.89
CA LEU A 330 1.67 -9.01 -15.85
C LEU A 330 1.77 -7.53 -16.25
N ILE A 331 2.83 -6.81 -15.82
CA ILE A 331 3.05 -5.42 -16.24
C ILE A 331 3.38 -5.34 -17.74
N ARG A 332 4.17 -6.27 -18.26
CA ARG A 332 4.41 -6.37 -19.70
C ARG A 332 3.12 -6.56 -20.49
N ALA A 333 2.23 -7.44 -20.01
CA ALA A 333 0.91 -7.61 -20.61
C ALA A 333 0.08 -6.32 -20.54
N ALA A 334 0.14 -5.59 -19.42
CA ALA A 334 -0.53 -4.29 -19.28
C ALA A 334 0.01 -3.25 -20.26
N GLN A 335 1.34 -3.19 -20.46
CA GLN A 335 1.98 -2.28 -21.43
C GLN A 335 1.53 -2.55 -22.87
N ALA A 336 1.49 -3.82 -23.28
CA ALA A 336 1.06 -4.23 -24.63
C ALA A 336 -0.39 -3.78 -24.92
N GLN A 337 -1.28 -3.90 -23.92
CA GLN A 337 -2.67 -3.48 -24.07
C GLN A 337 -2.87 -1.96 -24.01
N ALA A 338 -2.06 -1.27 -23.20
CA ALA A 338 -2.14 0.20 -23.10
C ALA A 338 -1.67 0.88 -24.40
N GLY A 339 -0.71 0.30 -25.13
CA GLY A 339 -0.23 0.79 -26.41
C GLY A 339 -1.28 0.68 -27.53
N GLN A 340 -2.10 -0.37 -27.52
CA GLN A 340 -3.14 -0.58 -28.53
C GLN A 340 -4.32 0.42 -28.45
N VAL A 341 -4.54 1.04 -27.30
CA VAL A 341 -5.62 2.04 -27.10
C VAL A 341 -5.19 3.43 -27.58
N SER A 342 -3.90 3.67 -27.79
CA SER A 342 -3.35 4.98 -28.21
C SER A 342 -3.10 5.10 -29.73
N GLU A 343 -3.36 4.08 -30.52
CA GLU A 343 -3.38 4.19 -31.99
C GLU A 343 -4.80 4.55 -32.45
N PRO A 344 -5.01 5.70 -33.11
CA PRO A 344 -6.31 6.13 -33.64
C PRO A 344 -6.76 5.32 -34.85
#